data_55e4c733dee17564049f354174a8b286
#
_entry.id   55e4c733dee17564049f354174a8b286
#
_cell.length_a   1.000
_cell.length_b   1.000
_cell.length_c   1.000
_cell.angle_alpha   90.00
_cell.angle_beta   90.00
_cell.angle_gamma   90.00
#
_symmetry.space_group_name_H-M   'P 1'
#
loop_
_entity.id
_entity.type
_entity.pdbx_description
1 polymer ?
#
loop_
_entity_poly.entity_id
_entity_poly.type
_entity_poly.pdbx_seq_one_letter_code
_entity_poly.pdbx_strand_id
1 'polypeptide(L)'
;ATAALIGFEVQSVPAGEDGLVHPAAVREKLGPHVAAIMLTNPNTCGLFEREIFEIAEAVHQAGAYFYCDGANFNAIVGVARPGDLGVDAMHINLHKTFSTPHGGGGPGSGPVVLSERLAAFAPVPFLREKEGALELVEDTEGSQAFGRMTAFHGQMGMYVRALAYMLSHGGDGLRQASQDAVLNANY
;
A
#
# COMPACT_ATOMS: atom_id res chain seq x y z
N ALA A 1 12.36 -5.39 -6.90
CA ALA A 1 12.36 -5.62 -8.35
C ALA A 1 11.90 -4.39 -9.14
N THR A 2 10.69 -3.85 -8.90
CA THR A 2 10.14 -2.71 -9.68
C THR A 2 11.02 -1.47 -9.62
N ALA A 3 11.53 -1.09 -8.46
CA ALA A 3 12.42 0.06 -8.32
C ALA A 3 13.67 -0.07 -9.22
N ALA A 4 14.30 -1.25 -9.23
CA ALA A 4 15.45 -1.51 -10.10
C ALA A 4 15.08 -1.46 -11.59
N LEU A 5 13.88 -1.93 -11.97
CA LEU A 5 13.41 -1.89 -13.37
C LEU A 5 13.22 -0.45 -13.90
N ILE A 6 12.91 0.49 -13.02
CA ILE A 6 12.76 1.92 -13.38
C ILE A 6 14.01 2.74 -13.09
N GLY A 7 15.15 2.09 -12.83
CA GLY A 7 16.47 2.72 -12.76
C GLY A 7 16.92 3.18 -11.36
N PHE A 8 16.17 2.82 -10.30
CA PHE A 8 16.63 3.11 -8.93
C PHE A 8 17.62 2.05 -8.43
N GLU A 9 18.62 2.46 -7.69
CA GLU A 9 19.42 1.57 -6.87
C GLU A 9 18.60 1.12 -5.65
N VAL A 10 18.67 -0.16 -5.32
CA VAL A 10 17.96 -0.75 -4.18
C VAL A 10 18.97 -1.15 -3.12
N GLN A 11 18.82 -0.58 -1.94
CA GLN A 11 19.64 -0.91 -0.76
C GLN A 11 18.76 -1.60 0.29
N SER A 12 19.26 -2.69 0.85
CA SER A 12 18.56 -3.40 1.94
C SER A 12 18.83 -2.72 3.28
N VAL A 13 17.76 -2.58 4.07
CA VAL A 13 17.84 -2.25 5.49
C VAL A 13 17.73 -3.55 6.27
N PRO A 14 18.73 -3.91 7.10
CA PRO A 14 18.68 -5.14 7.86
C PRO A 14 17.65 -5.06 8.99
N ALA A 15 16.95 -6.16 9.25
CA ALA A 15 16.19 -6.33 10.48
C ALA A 15 17.16 -6.66 11.64
N GLY A 16 16.75 -6.29 12.84
CA GLY A 16 17.42 -6.69 14.07
C GLY A 16 17.24 -8.18 14.40
N GLU A 17 17.88 -8.64 15.46
CA GLU A 17 17.75 -10.02 15.95
C GLU A 17 16.32 -10.35 16.43
N ASP A 18 15.54 -9.33 16.77
CA ASP A 18 14.13 -9.41 17.12
C ASP A 18 13.19 -9.52 15.88
N GLY A 19 13.77 -9.48 14.68
CA GLY A 19 13.02 -9.57 13.41
C GLY A 19 12.31 -8.27 13.00
N LEU A 20 12.60 -7.14 13.66
CA LEU A 20 12.02 -5.83 13.36
C LEU A 20 13.03 -4.90 12.68
N VAL A 21 12.54 -3.95 11.93
CA VAL A 21 13.36 -2.87 11.35
C VAL A 21 13.43 -1.72 12.36
N HIS A 22 14.66 -1.33 12.72
CA HIS A 22 14.90 -0.25 13.67
C HIS A 22 15.18 1.09 12.98
N PRO A 23 14.67 2.23 13.54
CA PRO A 23 14.91 3.56 12.97
C PRO A 23 16.38 3.90 12.77
N ALA A 24 17.27 3.40 13.61
CA ALA A 24 18.71 3.62 13.46
C ALA A 24 19.25 3.05 12.15
N ALA A 25 18.89 1.79 11.82
CA ALA A 25 19.29 1.14 10.57
C ALA A 25 18.71 1.85 9.33
N VAL A 26 17.50 2.41 9.46
CA VAL A 26 16.90 3.23 8.40
C VAL A 26 17.67 4.54 8.23
N ARG A 27 17.95 5.27 9.33
CA ARG A 27 18.68 6.55 9.29
C ARG A 27 20.05 6.43 8.66
N GLU A 28 20.76 5.31 8.86
CA GLU A 28 22.06 5.03 8.23
C GLU A 28 22.00 4.98 6.70
N LYS A 29 20.84 4.68 6.13
CA LYS A 29 20.62 4.60 4.68
C LYS A 29 19.99 5.85 4.09
N LEU A 30 19.43 6.73 4.94
CA LEU A 30 18.79 7.95 4.47
C LEU A 30 19.81 8.99 4.02
N GLY A 31 19.43 9.72 2.97
CA GLY A 31 20.23 10.82 2.43
C GLY A 31 19.49 11.52 1.29
N PRO A 32 20.05 12.59 0.73
CA PRO A 32 19.38 13.42 -0.28
C PRO A 32 19.09 12.69 -1.60
N HIS A 33 19.65 11.51 -1.78
CA HIS A 33 19.45 10.69 -2.99
C HIS A 33 18.42 9.57 -2.77
N VAL A 34 17.86 9.44 -1.56
CA VAL A 34 16.87 8.41 -1.26
C VAL A 34 15.48 8.91 -1.68
N ALA A 35 14.87 8.20 -2.61
CA ALA A 35 13.53 8.54 -3.07
C ALA A 35 12.43 7.99 -2.14
N ALA A 36 12.60 6.75 -1.66
CA ALA A 36 11.59 6.11 -0.81
C ALA A 36 12.19 4.96 -0.01
N ILE A 37 11.49 4.59 1.07
CA ILE A 37 11.59 3.28 1.70
C ILE A 37 10.40 2.42 1.28
N MET A 38 10.61 1.10 1.14
CA MET A 38 9.54 0.12 1.05
C MET A 38 9.60 -0.82 2.25
N LEU A 39 8.51 -0.93 2.98
CA LEU A 39 8.40 -1.77 4.16
C LEU A 39 7.07 -2.52 4.16
N THR A 40 7.09 -3.79 4.54
CA THR A 40 5.88 -4.60 4.74
C THR A 40 5.47 -4.51 6.21
N ASN A 41 4.22 -4.10 6.49
CA ASN A 41 3.73 -4.04 7.87
C ASN A 41 2.28 -4.54 7.97
N PRO A 42 1.99 -5.58 8.78
CA PRO A 42 2.95 -6.44 9.51
C PRO A 42 3.95 -7.13 8.59
N ASN A 43 5.15 -7.41 9.08
CA ASN A 43 6.21 -7.99 8.28
C ASN A 43 5.98 -9.49 7.99
N THR A 44 6.84 -10.11 7.17
CA THR A 44 6.68 -11.51 6.77
C THR A 44 6.92 -12.53 7.89
N CYS A 45 7.49 -12.10 9.02
CA CYS A 45 7.58 -12.89 10.24
C CYS A 45 6.31 -12.82 11.11
N GLY A 46 5.28 -12.07 10.67
CA GLY A 46 4.05 -11.88 11.42
C GLY A 46 4.14 -10.82 12.53
N LEU A 47 5.21 -10.03 12.53
CA LEU A 47 5.44 -9.00 13.55
C LEU A 47 5.00 -7.63 13.05
N PHE A 48 4.35 -6.85 13.92
CA PHE A 48 4.06 -5.46 13.63
C PHE A 48 5.29 -4.60 13.93
N GLU A 49 5.68 -3.74 13.00
CA GLU A 49 6.81 -2.81 13.14
C GLU A 49 6.47 -1.75 14.18
N ARG A 50 6.99 -1.93 15.42
CA ARG A 50 6.59 -1.13 16.57
C ARG A 50 7.03 0.31 16.49
N GLU A 51 8.18 0.55 15.85
CA GLU A 51 8.79 1.88 15.72
C GLU A 51 8.43 2.55 14.38
N ILE A 52 7.30 2.14 13.77
CA ILE A 52 6.88 2.57 12.44
C ILE A 52 6.73 4.10 12.33
N PHE A 53 6.27 4.77 13.40
CA PHE A 53 6.14 6.22 13.43
C PHE A 53 7.49 6.92 13.34
N GLU A 54 8.50 6.44 14.09
CA GLU A 54 9.85 7.00 14.05
C GLU A 54 10.53 6.74 12.70
N ILE A 55 10.26 5.59 12.09
CA ILE A 55 10.73 5.28 10.73
C ILE A 55 10.10 6.24 9.73
N ALA A 56 8.77 6.40 9.76
CA ALA A 56 8.06 7.30 8.86
C ALA A 56 8.54 8.75 9.00
N GLU A 57 8.70 9.23 10.24
CA GLU A 57 9.21 10.56 10.51
C GLU A 57 10.62 10.78 9.95
N ALA A 58 11.53 9.84 10.18
CA ALA A 58 12.90 9.92 9.67
C ALA A 58 12.94 9.95 8.14
N VAL A 59 12.12 9.13 7.49
CA VAL A 59 11.97 9.09 6.02
C VAL A 59 11.46 10.43 5.49
N HIS A 60 10.42 10.97 6.10
CA HIS A 60 9.83 12.25 5.69
C HIS A 60 10.77 13.44 5.93
N GLN A 61 11.52 13.46 7.04
CA GLN A 61 12.54 14.47 7.32
C GLN A 61 13.67 14.46 6.29
N ALA A 62 14.00 13.30 5.74
CA ALA A 62 14.96 13.17 4.65
C ALA A 62 14.39 13.57 3.27
N GLY A 63 13.11 13.96 3.19
CA GLY A 63 12.43 14.32 1.94
C GLY A 63 11.98 13.10 1.11
N ALA A 64 12.11 11.90 1.63
CA ALA A 64 11.74 10.66 0.96
C ALA A 64 10.26 10.28 1.21
N TYR A 65 9.78 9.25 0.48
CA TYR A 65 8.44 8.72 0.61
C TYR A 65 8.44 7.36 1.32
N PHE A 66 7.31 7.04 1.96
CA PHE A 66 7.11 5.74 2.58
C PHE A 66 6.08 4.92 1.82
N TYR A 67 6.56 3.84 1.17
CA TYR A 67 5.71 2.85 0.51
C TYR A 67 5.50 1.64 1.41
N CYS A 68 4.26 1.32 1.72
CA CYS A 68 3.91 0.09 2.45
C CYS A 68 3.53 -1.03 1.47
N ASP A 69 4.18 -2.16 1.59
CA ASP A 69 3.72 -3.40 0.96
C ASP A 69 2.51 -3.94 1.75
N GLY A 70 1.35 -3.91 1.12
CA GLY A 70 0.08 -4.32 1.72
C GLY A 70 -0.21 -5.81 1.63
N ALA A 71 0.79 -6.65 1.37
CA ALA A 71 0.61 -8.10 1.28
C ALA A 71 -0.02 -8.71 2.54
N ASN A 72 0.29 -8.16 3.71
CA ASN A 72 -0.18 -8.63 5.01
C ASN A 72 -1.28 -7.73 5.62
N PHE A 73 -1.90 -6.87 4.82
CA PHE A 73 -2.94 -5.94 5.27
C PHE A 73 -4.14 -6.64 5.92
N ASN A 74 -4.42 -7.88 5.56
CA ASN A 74 -5.47 -8.72 6.16
C ASN A 74 -5.37 -8.85 7.69
N ALA A 75 -4.18 -8.67 8.28
CA ALA A 75 -4.00 -8.75 9.72
C ALA A 75 -4.43 -7.46 10.47
N ILE A 76 -4.59 -6.35 9.77
CA ILE A 76 -4.83 -5.04 10.39
C ILE A 76 -6.06 -4.29 9.85
N VAL A 77 -6.85 -4.91 8.98
CA VAL A 77 -8.09 -4.29 8.45
C VAL A 77 -9.05 -3.98 9.60
N GLY A 78 -9.52 -2.73 9.66
CA GLY A 78 -10.40 -2.26 10.74
C GLY A 78 -9.71 -2.09 12.11
N VAL A 79 -8.39 -2.34 12.18
CA VAL A 79 -7.58 -2.22 13.41
C VAL A 79 -6.62 -1.02 13.32
N ALA A 80 -5.89 -0.89 12.22
CA ALA A 80 -5.00 0.23 11.99
C ALA A 80 -5.20 0.80 10.57
N ARG A 81 -5.04 2.11 10.44
CA ARG A 81 -5.05 2.80 9.14
C ARG A 81 -3.62 3.13 8.73
N PRO A 82 -3.12 2.58 7.61
CA PRO A 82 -1.74 2.81 7.17
C PRO A 82 -1.38 4.30 6.99
N GLY A 83 -2.33 5.12 6.56
CA GLY A 83 -2.12 6.57 6.45
C GLY A 83 -1.80 7.24 7.79
N ASP A 84 -2.41 6.78 8.90
CA ASP A 84 -2.11 7.31 10.23
C ASP A 84 -0.72 6.89 10.72
N LEU A 85 -0.13 5.84 10.11
CA LEU A 85 1.23 5.37 10.38
C LEU A 85 2.29 6.09 9.54
N GLY A 86 1.89 7.09 8.75
CA GLY A 86 2.78 7.87 7.90
C GLY A 86 3.04 7.25 6.51
N VAL A 87 2.24 6.28 6.09
CA VAL A 87 2.38 5.67 4.76
C VAL A 87 1.92 6.64 3.66
N ASP A 88 2.77 6.88 2.66
CA ASP A 88 2.46 7.73 1.50
C ASP A 88 1.83 6.96 0.34
N ALA A 89 2.21 5.71 0.16
CA ALA A 89 1.64 4.84 -0.85
C ALA A 89 1.57 3.39 -0.37
N MET A 90 0.52 2.69 -0.74
CA MET A 90 0.33 1.28 -0.38
C MET A 90 -0.43 0.56 -1.47
N HIS A 91 0.05 -0.61 -1.89
CA HIS A 91 -0.77 -1.52 -2.68
C HIS A 91 -1.54 -2.49 -1.77
N ILE A 92 -2.70 -2.92 -2.23
CA ILE A 92 -3.57 -3.85 -1.51
C ILE A 92 -3.78 -5.08 -2.39
N ASN A 93 -3.36 -6.26 -1.93
CA ASN A 93 -3.64 -7.50 -2.63
C ASN A 93 -5.07 -7.95 -2.37
N LEU A 94 -5.97 -7.76 -3.33
CA LEU A 94 -7.37 -8.16 -3.17
C LEU A 94 -7.53 -9.67 -2.94
N HIS A 95 -6.65 -10.47 -3.56
CA HIS A 95 -6.62 -11.93 -3.42
C HIS A 95 -6.07 -12.43 -2.07
N LYS A 96 -5.59 -11.55 -1.22
CA LYS A 96 -5.17 -11.86 0.17
C LYS A 96 -6.18 -11.31 1.16
N THR A 97 -6.41 -10.00 1.13
CA THR A 97 -7.20 -9.28 2.13
C THR A 97 -8.71 -9.37 1.87
N PHE A 98 -9.17 -9.40 0.61
CA PHE A 98 -10.58 -9.31 0.25
C PHE A 98 -11.13 -10.51 -0.51
N SER A 99 -10.51 -11.67 -0.32
CA SER A 99 -11.03 -12.98 -0.75
C SER A 99 -11.34 -13.11 -2.25
N THR A 100 -10.55 -12.46 -3.11
CA THR A 100 -10.68 -12.60 -4.56
C THR A 100 -9.74 -13.68 -5.10
N PRO A 101 -9.99 -14.26 -6.28
CA PRO A 101 -9.03 -15.15 -6.93
C PRO A 101 -7.71 -14.45 -7.28
N HIS A 102 -6.60 -15.16 -7.13
CA HIS A 102 -5.29 -14.78 -7.69
C HIS A 102 -5.14 -15.27 -9.15
N GLY A 103 -5.72 -16.41 -9.46
CA GLY A 103 -5.74 -17.02 -10.78
C GLY A 103 -4.38 -17.46 -11.31
N GLY A 104 -3.43 -17.79 -10.42
CA GLY A 104 -2.08 -18.20 -10.83
C GLY A 104 -1.33 -17.14 -11.63
N GLY A 105 -1.53 -15.86 -11.31
CA GLY A 105 -1.05 -14.73 -12.10
C GLY A 105 -2.05 -14.23 -13.15
N GLY A 106 -3.29 -14.76 -13.13
CA GLY A 106 -4.40 -14.36 -14.01
C GLY A 106 -5.13 -13.11 -13.51
N PRO A 107 -6.41 -13.19 -13.05
CA PRO A 107 -7.22 -12.01 -12.77
C PRO A 107 -6.90 -11.33 -11.43
N GLY A 108 -5.71 -11.52 -10.88
CA GLY A 108 -5.27 -10.85 -9.67
C GLY A 108 -5.32 -9.33 -9.80
N SER A 109 -5.59 -8.64 -8.69
CA SER A 109 -5.66 -7.18 -8.67
C SER A 109 -5.07 -6.61 -7.38
N GLY A 110 -4.45 -5.44 -7.52
CA GLY A 110 -3.78 -4.74 -6.43
C GLY A 110 -3.97 -3.24 -6.55
N PRO A 111 -5.11 -2.70 -6.10
CA PRO A 111 -5.28 -1.25 -6.04
C PRO A 111 -4.15 -0.61 -5.23
N VAL A 112 -3.74 0.58 -5.65
CA VAL A 112 -2.77 1.42 -4.92
C VAL A 112 -3.51 2.61 -4.35
N VAL A 113 -3.33 2.86 -3.06
CA VAL A 113 -3.79 4.06 -2.38
C VAL A 113 -2.63 5.02 -2.17
N LEU A 114 -2.88 6.31 -2.30
CA LEU A 114 -1.89 7.37 -2.21
C LEU A 114 -2.29 8.37 -1.14
N SER A 115 -1.30 8.92 -0.43
CA SER A 115 -1.49 10.10 0.42
C SER A 115 -1.66 11.36 -0.45
N GLU A 116 -2.11 12.47 0.17
CA GLU A 116 -2.21 13.77 -0.49
C GLU A 116 -0.87 14.22 -1.09
N ARG A 117 0.25 13.84 -0.48
CA ARG A 117 1.60 14.16 -0.98
C ARG A 117 1.88 13.58 -2.38
N LEU A 118 1.24 12.46 -2.71
CA LEU A 118 1.42 11.76 -3.99
C LEU A 118 0.22 11.86 -4.92
N ALA A 119 -0.91 12.41 -4.47
CA ALA A 119 -2.15 12.47 -5.24
C ALA A 119 -1.99 13.19 -6.58
N ALA A 120 -1.19 14.27 -6.62
CA ALA A 120 -0.94 15.04 -7.84
C ALA A 120 -0.19 14.25 -8.93
N PHE A 121 0.51 13.18 -8.55
CA PHE A 121 1.29 12.33 -9.45
C PHE A 121 0.53 11.07 -9.88
N ALA A 122 -0.71 10.89 -9.42
CA ALA A 122 -1.51 9.70 -9.75
C ALA A 122 -1.64 9.54 -11.28
N PRO A 123 -1.61 8.29 -11.79
CA PRO A 123 -1.76 8.05 -13.23
C PRO A 123 -3.18 8.39 -13.71
N VAL A 124 -3.29 8.65 -15.00
CA VAL A 124 -4.58 8.75 -15.68
C VAL A 124 -4.89 7.40 -16.38
N PRO A 125 -6.18 7.06 -16.63
CA PRO A 125 -7.37 7.81 -16.25
C PRO A 125 -7.76 7.57 -14.79
N PHE A 126 -8.48 8.54 -14.21
CA PHE A 126 -9.12 8.38 -12.90
C PHE A 126 -10.53 9.01 -12.91
N LEU A 127 -11.35 8.60 -11.95
CA LEU A 127 -12.68 9.19 -11.75
C LEU A 127 -12.59 10.35 -10.76
N ARG A 128 -13.20 11.47 -11.11
CA ARG A 128 -13.35 12.64 -10.24
C ARG A 128 -14.84 12.94 -10.07
N GLU A 129 -15.25 13.20 -8.84
CA GLU A 129 -16.58 13.75 -8.60
C GLU A 129 -16.56 15.25 -8.88
N LYS A 130 -17.52 15.69 -9.71
CA LYS A 130 -17.74 17.08 -10.03
C LYS A 130 -19.24 17.35 -10.07
N GLU A 131 -19.71 18.26 -9.22
CA GLU A 131 -21.12 18.66 -9.15
C GLU A 131 -22.11 17.49 -8.99
N GLY A 132 -21.70 16.45 -8.22
CA GLY A 132 -22.51 15.25 -7.98
C GLY A 132 -22.51 14.22 -9.12
N ALA A 133 -21.74 14.44 -10.19
CA ALA A 133 -21.53 13.48 -11.27
C ALA A 133 -20.08 12.96 -11.27
N LEU A 134 -19.88 11.74 -11.78
CA LEU A 134 -18.56 11.18 -11.99
C LEU A 134 -18.05 11.56 -13.38
N GLU A 135 -16.87 12.19 -13.42
CA GLU A 135 -16.16 12.56 -14.65
C GLU A 135 -14.90 11.69 -14.78
N LEU A 136 -14.67 11.13 -15.97
CA LEU A 136 -13.43 10.43 -16.29
C LEU A 136 -12.37 11.44 -16.74
N VAL A 137 -11.29 11.54 -15.99
CA VAL A 137 -10.15 12.41 -16.32
C VAL A 137 -9.10 11.58 -17.04
N GLU A 138 -8.83 11.91 -18.30
CA GLU A 138 -7.88 11.21 -19.16
C GLU A 138 -6.68 12.05 -19.58
N ASP A 139 -6.79 13.36 -19.42
CA ASP A 139 -5.77 14.31 -19.84
C ASP A 139 -4.79 14.62 -18.69
N THR A 140 -3.52 14.77 -19.06
CA THR A 140 -2.44 15.19 -18.15
C THR A 140 -2.07 16.66 -18.34
N GLU A 141 -2.69 17.39 -19.26
CA GLU A 141 -2.36 18.78 -19.54
C GLU A 141 -2.55 19.66 -18.30
N GLY A 142 -1.50 20.35 -17.90
CA GLY A 142 -1.50 21.18 -16.68
C GLY A 142 -1.49 20.39 -15.36
N SER A 143 -1.35 19.06 -15.39
CA SER A 143 -1.22 18.21 -14.20
C SER A 143 0.23 17.74 -13.98
N GLN A 144 0.50 17.16 -12.80
CA GLN A 144 1.76 16.49 -12.48
C GLN A 144 1.68 14.97 -12.65
N ALA A 145 0.55 14.45 -13.16
CA ALA A 145 0.37 13.04 -13.41
C ALA A 145 1.46 12.50 -14.35
N PHE A 146 2.00 11.34 -14.03
CA PHE A 146 3.07 10.75 -14.85
C PHE A 146 2.54 10.10 -16.15
N GLY A 147 1.24 10.12 -16.39
CA GLY A 147 0.62 9.65 -17.61
C GLY A 147 -0.19 8.36 -17.44
N ARG A 148 -0.51 7.74 -18.56
CA ARG A 148 -1.30 6.50 -18.62
C ARG A 148 -0.38 5.29 -18.45
N MET A 149 -0.67 4.43 -17.48
CA MET A 149 0.09 3.20 -17.25
C MET A 149 -0.28 2.08 -18.21
N THR A 150 -1.57 1.97 -18.56
CA THR A 150 -2.11 0.84 -19.32
C THR A 150 -3.36 1.25 -20.10
N ALA A 151 -3.74 0.43 -21.06
CA ALA A 151 -4.88 0.68 -21.92
C ALA A 151 -6.24 0.26 -21.32
N PHE A 152 -6.28 -0.33 -20.14
CA PHE A 152 -7.52 -0.78 -19.51
C PHE A 152 -7.60 -0.31 -18.04
N HIS A 153 -8.81 -0.38 -17.45
CA HIS A 153 -9.10 0.18 -16.12
C HIS A 153 -8.93 -0.84 -14.97
N GLY A 154 -8.24 -1.94 -15.20
CA GLY A 154 -7.98 -2.99 -14.22
C GLY A 154 -9.00 -4.13 -14.27
N GLN A 155 -8.86 -5.08 -13.34
CA GLN A 155 -9.68 -6.29 -13.27
C GLN A 155 -11.02 -6.02 -12.58
N MET A 156 -11.96 -5.42 -13.30
CA MET A 156 -13.25 -4.98 -12.75
C MET A 156 -14.02 -6.09 -12.04
N GLY A 157 -13.98 -7.33 -12.57
CA GLY A 157 -14.59 -8.48 -11.90
C GLY A 157 -14.04 -8.74 -10.51
N MET A 158 -12.75 -8.45 -10.27
CA MET A 158 -12.13 -8.58 -8.95
C MET A 158 -12.53 -7.43 -8.02
N TYR A 159 -12.70 -6.22 -8.55
CA TYR A 159 -13.21 -5.09 -7.77
C TYR A 159 -14.63 -5.34 -7.28
N VAL A 160 -15.51 -5.86 -8.14
CA VAL A 160 -16.89 -6.21 -7.78
C VAL A 160 -16.91 -7.32 -6.71
N ARG A 161 -16.06 -8.35 -6.82
CA ARG A 161 -15.95 -9.41 -5.82
C ARG A 161 -15.46 -8.87 -4.48
N ALA A 162 -14.41 -8.05 -4.47
CA ALA A 162 -13.90 -7.43 -3.26
C ALA A 162 -14.96 -6.54 -2.60
N LEU A 163 -15.67 -5.74 -3.40
CA LEU A 163 -16.78 -4.90 -2.91
C LEU A 163 -17.89 -5.74 -2.29
N ALA A 164 -18.31 -6.82 -2.94
CA ALA A 164 -19.33 -7.73 -2.41
C ALA A 164 -18.90 -8.36 -1.08
N TYR A 165 -17.63 -8.78 -0.99
CA TYR A 165 -17.04 -9.28 0.26
C TYR A 165 -17.08 -8.21 1.36
N MET A 166 -16.64 -6.99 1.08
CA MET A 166 -16.67 -5.89 2.03
C MET A 166 -18.10 -5.54 2.49
N LEU A 167 -19.04 -5.47 1.57
CA LEU A 167 -20.44 -5.19 1.88
C LEU A 167 -21.11 -6.31 2.70
N SER A 168 -20.77 -7.57 2.43
CA SER A 168 -21.34 -8.72 3.16
C SER A 168 -20.86 -8.80 4.61
N HIS A 169 -19.66 -8.30 4.91
CA HIS A 169 -19.09 -8.30 6.26
C HIS A 169 -19.40 -7.01 7.03
N GLY A 170 -19.46 -5.88 6.32
CA GLY A 170 -19.49 -4.56 6.95
C GLY A 170 -18.16 -4.26 7.68
N GLY A 171 -18.06 -3.08 8.30
CA GLY A 171 -16.84 -2.67 9.00
C GLY A 171 -16.48 -3.57 10.17
N ASP A 172 -17.48 -3.94 10.97
CA ASP A 172 -17.27 -4.78 12.15
C ASP A 172 -16.89 -6.22 11.78
N GLY A 173 -17.52 -6.79 10.74
CA GLY A 173 -17.20 -8.12 10.24
C GLY A 173 -15.80 -8.20 9.62
N LEU A 174 -15.36 -7.17 8.91
CA LEU A 174 -13.98 -7.10 8.39
C LEU A 174 -12.95 -7.05 9.53
N ARG A 175 -13.20 -6.23 10.55
CA ARG A 175 -12.37 -6.17 11.74
C ARG A 175 -12.31 -7.52 12.45
N GLN A 176 -13.46 -8.16 12.64
CA GLN A 176 -13.53 -9.49 13.28
C GLN A 176 -12.75 -10.53 12.47
N ALA A 177 -12.90 -10.55 11.14
CA ALA A 177 -12.15 -11.45 10.27
C ALA A 177 -10.63 -11.27 10.40
N SER A 178 -10.16 -10.02 10.52
CA SER A 178 -8.73 -9.72 10.75
C SER A 178 -8.26 -10.25 12.11
N GLN A 179 -9.03 -10.05 13.15
CA GLN A 179 -8.70 -10.52 14.50
C GLN A 179 -8.69 -12.05 14.57
N ASP A 180 -9.66 -12.72 13.94
CA ASP A 180 -9.74 -14.18 13.87
C ASP A 180 -8.56 -14.77 13.09
N ALA A 181 -8.14 -14.11 11.99
CA ALA A 181 -6.97 -14.52 11.22
C ALA A 181 -5.69 -14.47 12.05
N VAL A 182 -5.48 -13.40 12.82
CA VAL A 182 -4.32 -13.27 13.72
C VAL A 182 -4.39 -14.29 14.84
N LEU A 183 -5.57 -14.49 15.46
CA LEU A 183 -5.77 -15.50 16.52
C LEU A 183 -5.42 -16.90 16.01
N ASN A 184 -5.97 -17.29 14.86
CA ASN A 184 -5.73 -18.60 14.26
C ASN A 184 -4.26 -18.84 13.89
N ALA A 185 -3.54 -17.78 13.49
CA ALA A 185 -2.11 -17.88 13.18
C ALA A 185 -1.24 -18.07 14.43
N ASN A 186 -1.74 -17.71 15.61
CA ASN A 186 -1.02 -17.79 16.88
C ASN A 186 -1.47 -18.96 17.78
N TYR A 187 -2.54 -19.68 17.42
CA TYR A 187 -3.04 -20.86 18.13
C TYR A 187 -2.25 -22.09 17.72
#